data_f89037060dd64374711baefdb48fbf18
#
_entry.id   f89037060dd64374711baefdb48fbf18
#
_cell.length_a   1.000
_cell.length_b   1.000
_cell.length_c   1.000
_cell.angle_alpha   90.00
_cell.angle_beta   90.00
_cell.angle_gamma   90.00
#
_symmetry.space_group_name_H-M   'P 1'
#
loop_
_entity.id
_entity.type
_entity.pdbx_description
1 polymer ?
#
loop_
_entity_poly.entity_id
_entity_poly.type
_entity_poly.pdbx_seq_one_letter_code
_entity_poly.pdbx_strand_id
1 'polypeptide(L)'
;MNKPLIFAVFIVVIAVFFLVLNFNNLKTVMNPVQISVNDSSVPPILIKVALLGDLHLDEGKKVFDKFAMLIKEIKSHNPDLILLVGDYVTKPSKIKDITQHRKNVINAFKLFDPIPRAVVLGNHDNWTDGDAWQAEFKNLDVDLLENKSQIMNVAGRQICIRGFGDNWSHKFKYIDYPDECKDMPKLTITHDPQGAFELGVEGLVFAGHTHCGQVSFPIIGPLKVPSKAPRQAICGLYKDSKRTLFVTSGVGYSLLPLRIGTKSNWDLIDLSF
;
A
#
# COMPACT_ATOMS: atom_id res chain seq x y z
N MET A 1 -26.05 -6.19 44.13
CA MET A 1 -24.70 -6.34 43.47
C MET A 1 -23.82 -5.20 43.94
N ASN A 2 -22.66 -5.47 44.51
CA ASN A 2 -21.77 -4.40 45.03
C ASN A 2 -21.29 -3.49 43.90
N LYS A 3 -21.39 -2.14 44.12
CA LYS A 3 -20.94 -1.13 43.14
C LYS A 3 -19.54 -1.43 42.54
N PRO A 4 -18.50 -1.87 43.32
CA PRO A 4 -17.21 -2.23 42.77
C PRO A 4 -17.24 -3.45 41.81
N LEU A 5 -18.12 -4.42 42.07
CA LEU A 5 -18.27 -5.58 41.19
C LEU A 5 -18.90 -5.20 39.83
N ILE A 6 -19.93 -4.32 39.85
CA ILE A 6 -20.54 -3.79 38.62
C ILE A 6 -19.49 -3.04 37.79
N PHE A 7 -18.68 -2.21 38.42
CA PHE A 7 -17.62 -1.44 37.75
C PHE A 7 -16.54 -2.37 37.14
N ALA A 8 -16.13 -3.40 37.91
CA ALA A 8 -15.18 -4.39 37.40
C ALA A 8 -15.73 -5.17 36.18
N VAL A 9 -16.98 -5.62 36.25
CA VAL A 9 -17.65 -6.29 35.11
C VAL A 9 -17.73 -5.37 33.90
N PHE A 10 -18.06 -4.10 34.09
CA PHE A 10 -18.13 -3.11 33.00
C PHE A 10 -16.79 -2.92 32.33
N ILE A 11 -15.67 -2.80 33.07
CA ILE A 11 -14.32 -2.70 32.53
C ILE A 11 -13.97 -3.95 31.73
N VAL A 12 -14.26 -5.15 32.23
CA VAL A 12 -14.00 -6.41 31.52
C VAL A 12 -14.78 -6.49 30.21
N VAL A 13 -16.07 -6.11 30.21
CA VAL A 13 -16.90 -6.10 29.00
C VAL A 13 -16.33 -5.13 27.95
N ILE A 14 -15.93 -3.92 28.38
CA ILE A 14 -15.28 -2.95 27.48
C ILE A 14 -13.97 -3.50 26.94
N ALA A 15 -13.13 -4.09 27.77
CA ALA A 15 -11.86 -4.68 27.35
C ALA A 15 -12.06 -5.81 26.32
N VAL A 16 -13.01 -6.71 26.57
CA VAL A 16 -13.38 -7.79 25.64
C VAL A 16 -13.92 -7.23 24.34
N PHE A 17 -14.77 -6.21 24.38
CA PHE A 17 -15.32 -5.55 23.20
C PHE A 17 -14.19 -4.96 22.33
N PHE A 18 -13.24 -4.24 22.94
CA PHE A 18 -12.08 -3.70 22.21
C PHE A 18 -11.15 -4.80 21.67
N LEU A 19 -10.95 -5.89 22.40
CA LEU A 19 -10.18 -7.05 21.93
C LEU A 19 -10.83 -7.69 20.69
N VAL A 20 -12.14 -7.91 20.71
CA VAL A 20 -12.89 -8.49 19.59
C VAL A 20 -12.85 -7.55 18.38
N LEU A 21 -13.03 -6.25 18.56
CA LEU A 21 -12.93 -5.26 17.49
C LEU A 21 -11.53 -5.26 16.88
N ASN A 22 -10.48 -5.26 17.71
CA ASN A 22 -9.11 -5.31 17.23
C ASN A 22 -8.83 -6.57 16.43
N PHE A 23 -9.25 -7.75 16.93
CA PHE A 23 -9.04 -9.01 16.23
C PHE A 23 -9.71 -9.02 14.84
N ASN A 24 -10.94 -8.52 14.73
CA ASN A 24 -11.64 -8.40 13.46
C ASN A 24 -10.95 -7.39 12.50
N ASN A 25 -10.42 -6.30 13.04
CA ASN A 25 -9.75 -5.27 12.23
C ASN A 25 -8.36 -5.70 11.73
N LEU A 26 -7.72 -6.68 12.37
CA LEU A 26 -6.45 -7.28 11.93
C LEU A 26 -6.64 -8.38 10.88
N LYS A 27 -7.86 -8.88 10.69
CA LYS A 27 -8.15 -9.81 9.60
C LYS A 27 -8.13 -9.03 8.28
N THR A 28 -7.19 -9.39 7.40
CA THR A 28 -7.10 -8.78 6.07
C THR A 28 -8.33 -9.11 5.25
N VAL A 29 -8.92 -8.08 4.65
CA VAL A 29 -10.10 -8.19 3.79
C VAL A 29 -9.87 -7.47 2.47
N MET A 30 -10.55 -7.91 1.41
CA MET A 30 -10.63 -7.17 0.16
C MET A 30 -11.50 -5.92 0.36
N ASN A 31 -11.02 -4.78 -0.13
CA ASN A 31 -11.77 -3.53 -0.17
C ASN A 31 -12.07 -3.17 -1.63
N PRO A 32 -13.32 -3.26 -2.09
CA PRO A 32 -13.68 -2.89 -3.46
C PRO A 32 -13.74 -1.38 -3.61
N VAL A 33 -13.09 -0.85 -4.64
CA VAL A 33 -12.98 0.59 -4.91
C VAL A 33 -13.28 0.86 -6.37
N GLN A 34 -13.95 1.97 -6.67
CA GLN A 34 -14.13 2.47 -8.03
C GLN A 34 -13.47 3.84 -8.16
N ILE A 35 -12.59 4.00 -9.14
CA ILE A 35 -11.91 5.25 -9.42
C ILE A 35 -12.07 5.57 -10.90
N SER A 36 -12.65 6.75 -11.19
CA SER A 36 -12.72 7.30 -12.54
C SER A 36 -11.85 8.54 -12.63
N VAL A 37 -11.00 8.55 -13.64
CA VAL A 37 -10.18 9.69 -14.02
C VAL A 37 -10.67 10.15 -15.39
N ASN A 38 -11.24 11.35 -15.44
CA ASN A 38 -11.70 11.93 -16.71
C ASN A 38 -10.48 12.51 -17.43
N ASP A 39 -9.84 11.70 -18.25
CA ASP A 39 -8.78 12.15 -19.16
C ASP A 39 -9.29 12.03 -20.60
N SER A 40 -9.79 13.16 -21.14
CA SER A 40 -10.29 13.21 -22.51
C SER A 40 -9.20 13.05 -23.58
N SER A 41 -7.93 13.01 -23.20
CA SER A 41 -6.80 12.86 -24.11
C SER A 41 -6.52 11.40 -24.47
N VAL A 42 -7.11 10.44 -23.73
CA VAL A 42 -6.91 9.01 -23.94
C VAL A 42 -8.24 8.29 -24.20
N PRO A 43 -8.26 7.21 -25.02
CA PRO A 43 -9.45 6.38 -25.17
C PRO A 43 -9.88 5.76 -23.84
N PRO A 44 -11.18 5.63 -23.55
CA PRO A 44 -11.66 5.01 -22.32
C PRO A 44 -11.06 3.61 -22.12
N ILE A 45 -10.48 3.39 -20.96
CA ILE A 45 -9.90 2.11 -20.55
C ILE A 45 -10.45 1.78 -19.17
N LEU A 46 -10.92 0.54 -19.03
CA LEU A 46 -11.26 -0.04 -17.73
C LEU A 46 -10.27 -1.15 -17.43
N ILE A 47 -9.57 -1.05 -16.29
CA ILE A 47 -8.67 -2.07 -15.79
C ILE A 47 -8.96 -2.37 -14.33
N LYS A 48 -8.66 -3.58 -13.93
CA LYS A 48 -8.78 -4.05 -12.56
C LYS A 48 -7.41 -4.06 -11.89
N VAL A 49 -7.23 -3.24 -10.87
CA VAL A 49 -5.96 -3.07 -10.18
C VAL A 49 -6.04 -3.65 -8.77
N ALA A 50 -5.09 -4.50 -8.40
CA ALA A 50 -4.90 -4.89 -7.00
C ALA A 50 -3.79 -4.02 -6.38
N LEU A 51 -4.15 -3.23 -5.37
CA LEU A 51 -3.23 -2.37 -4.64
C LEU A 51 -2.90 -2.99 -3.29
N LEU A 52 -1.60 -3.17 -3.04
CA LEU A 52 -1.05 -3.67 -1.79
C LEU A 52 0.05 -2.73 -1.28
N GLY A 53 -0.01 -2.43 -0.01
CA GLY A 53 1.06 -1.72 0.70
C GLY A 53 1.16 -2.21 2.13
N ASP A 54 2.20 -1.78 2.83
CA ASP A 54 2.34 -1.99 4.27
C ASP A 54 2.13 -3.45 4.68
N LEU A 55 2.80 -4.38 3.99
CA LEU A 55 2.70 -5.81 4.26
C LEU A 55 3.29 -6.17 5.61
N HIS A 56 4.38 -5.50 6.01
CA HIS A 56 5.10 -5.71 7.26
C HIS A 56 5.33 -7.19 7.59
N LEU A 57 5.78 -7.96 6.61
CA LEU A 57 6.03 -9.38 6.78
C LEU A 57 7.13 -9.61 7.82
N ASP A 58 6.80 -10.38 8.85
CA ASP A 58 7.76 -10.90 9.81
C ASP A 58 8.43 -12.17 9.27
N GLU A 59 9.53 -12.60 9.92
CA GLU A 59 10.17 -13.88 9.59
C GLU A 59 9.28 -15.08 9.96
N GLY A 60 9.46 -16.15 9.21
CA GLY A 60 8.91 -17.46 9.52
C GLY A 60 7.89 -17.97 8.50
N LYS A 61 7.93 -19.29 8.34
CA LYS A 61 7.13 -20.00 7.34
C LYS A 61 5.64 -19.67 7.38
N LYS A 62 5.05 -19.59 8.57
CA LYS A 62 3.60 -19.30 8.73
C LYS A 62 3.19 -17.94 8.18
N VAL A 63 4.09 -16.95 8.22
CA VAL A 63 3.83 -15.61 7.67
C VAL A 63 3.75 -15.69 6.15
N PHE A 64 4.72 -16.36 5.53
CA PHE A 64 4.75 -16.53 4.08
C PHE A 64 3.65 -17.47 3.56
N ASP A 65 3.28 -18.52 4.31
CA ASP A 65 2.12 -19.36 3.97
C ASP A 65 0.82 -18.53 3.93
N LYS A 66 0.60 -17.64 4.92
CA LYS A 66 -0.56 -16.73 4.93
C LYS A 66 -0.50 -15.73 3.77
N PHE A 67 0.67 -15.19 3.49
CA PHE A 67 0.83 -14.25 2.38
C PHE A 67 0.60 -14.94 1.03
N ALA A 68 1.06 -16.18 0.85
CA ALA A 68 0.77 -16.97 -0.34
C ALA A 68 -0.74 -17.24 -0.50
N MET A 69 -1.46 -17.48 0.60
CA MET A 69 -2.93 -17.61 0.56
C MET A 69 -3.60 -16.30 0.14
N LEU A 70 -3.12 -15.16 0.64
CA LEU A 70 -3.61 -13.85 0.23
C LEU A 70 -3.35 -13.60 -1.26
N ILE A 71 -2.16 -13.93 -1.77
CA ILE A 71 -1.86 -13.83 -3.21
C ILE A 71 -2.82 -14.69 -4.04
N LYS A 72 -3.11 -15.91 -3.58
CA LYS A 72 -4.09 -16.78 -4.24
C LYS A 72 -5.49 -16.16 -4.27
N GLU A 73 -5.92 -15.55 -3.17
CA GLU A 73 -7.18 -14.80 -3.10
C GLU A 73 -7.17 -13.65 -4.11
N ILE A 74 -6.14 -12.80 -4.11
CA ILE A 74 -6.00 -11.67 -5.04
C ILE A 74 -6.11 -12.15 -6.50
N LYS A 75 -5.38 -13.20 -6.86
CA LYS A 75 -5.40 -13.78 -8.22
C LYS A 75 -6.78 -14.31 -8.62
N SER A 76 -7.59 -14.78 -7.67
CA SER A 76 -8.96 -15.24 -7.96
C SER A 76 -9.91 -14.13 -8.40
N HIS A 77 -9.56 -12.88 -8.14
CA HIS A 77 -10.29 -11.69 -8.62
C HIS A 77 -9.85 -11.22 -10.01
N ASN A 78 -8.86 -11.89 -10.63
CA ASN A 78 -8.34 -11.60 -11.97
C ASN A 78 -7.94 -10.13 -12.16
N PRO A 79 -7.04 -9.58 -11.33
CA PRO A 79 -6.53 -8.23 -11.57
C PRO A 79 -5.65 -8.19 -12.82
N ASP A 80 -5.71 -7.08 -13.54
CA ASP A 80 -4.89 -6.81 -14.73
C ASP A 80 -3.51 -6.26 -14.36
N LEU A 81 -3.40 -5.64 -13.18
CA LEU A 81 -2.19 -5.00 -12.68
C LEU A 81 -2.11 -5.14 -11.15
N ILE A 82 -0.90 -5.38 -10.64
CA ILE A 82 -0.59 -5.32 -9.21
C ILE A 82 0.23 -4.05 -8.94
N LEU A 83 -0.21 -3.23 -8.00
CA LEU A 83 0.56 -2.11 -7.47
C LEU A 83 1.07 -2.46 -6.06
N LEU A 84 2.39 -2.40 -5.87
CA LEU A 84 3.07 -2.68 -4.61
C LEU A 84 3.69 -1.36 -4.11
N VAL A 85 3.08 -0.75 -3.09
CA VAL A 85 3.43 0.59 -2.64
C VAL A 85 4.27 0.63 -1.36
N GLY A 86 5.15 -0.36 -1.16
CA GLY A 86 6.19 -0.34 -0.14
C GLY A 86 5.82 -0.93 1.22
N ASP A 87 6.80 -0.90 2.13
CA ASP A 87 6.78 -1.50 3.47
C ASP A 87 6.46 -2.99 3.45
N TYR A 88 7.29 -3.74 2.71
CA TYR A 88 7.15 -5.20 2.56
C TYR A 88 7.60 -5.93 3.80
N VAL A 89 8.60 -5.40 4.52
CA VAL A 89 9.16 -6.01 5.72
C VAL A 89 8.76 -5.25 6.98
N THR A 90 8.73 -5.98 8.09
CA THR A 90 8.58 -5.39 9.42
C THR A 90 9.81 -4.56 9.81
N LYS A 91 9.86 -4.02 11.03
CA LYS A 91 11.02 -3.26 11.50
C LYS A 91 12.32 -4.06 11.39
N PRO A 92 13.42 -3.43 10.90
CA PRO A 92 14.72 -4.09 10.76
C PRO A 92 15.19 -4.78 12.05
N SER A 93 14.95 -4.16 13.22
CA SER A 93 15.34 -4.71 14.54
C SER A 93 14.63 -6.01 14.93
N LYS A 94 13.56 -6.40 14.22
CA LYS A 94 12.83 -7.66 14.44
C LYS A 94 13.30 -8.78 13.52
N ILE A 95 14.12 -8.48 12.52
CA ILE A 95 14.58 -9.42 11.50
C ILE A 95 15.98 -9.89 11.88
N LYS A 96 16.18 -11.20 11.98
CA LYS A 96 17.47 -11.81 12.35
C LYS A 96 18.42 -11.88 11.15
N ASP A 97 17.89 -12.29 9.99
CA ASP A 97 18.62 -12.37 8.72
C ASP A 97 17.88 -11.61 7.64
N ILE A 98 18.21 -10.32 7.51
CA ILE A 98 17.55 -9.45 6.54
C ILE A 98 17.80 -9.86 5.09
N THR A 99 18.97 -10.42 4.78
CA THR A 99 19.29 -10.89 3.42
C THR A 99 18.41 -12.06 3.02
N GLN A 100 18.30 -13.06 3.90
CA GLN A 100 17.43 -14.22 3.62
C GLN A 100 15.96 -13.82 3.64
N HIS A 101 15.56 -12.93 4.54
CA HIS A 101 14.18 -12.46 4.63
C HIS A 101 13.76 -11.69 3.37
N ARG A 102 14.60 -10.80 2.86
CA ARG A 102 14.38 -10.10 1.58
C ARG A 102 14.18 -11.08 0.42
N LYS A 103 15.04 -12.09 0.30
CA LYS A 103 14.90 -13.16 -0.69
C LYS A 103 13.57 -13.91 -0.56
N ASN A 104 13.12 -14.17 0.66
CA ASN A 104 11.84 -14.82 0.90
C ASN A 104 10.66 -13.96 0.43
N VAL A 105 10.70 -12.63 0.69
CA VAL A 105 9.69 -11.69 0.19
C VAL A 105 9.66 -11.67 -1.33
N ILE A 106 10.83 -11.53 -1.96
CA ILE A 106 10.98 -11.54 -3.41
C ILE A 106 10.46 -12.85 -4.03
N ASN A 107 10.78 -13.99 -3.43
CA ASN A 107 10.25 -15.29 -3.90
C ASN A 107 8.73 -15.39 -3.74
N ALA A 108 8.16 -14.81 -2.68
CA ALA A 108 6.71 -14.77 -2.54
C ALA A 108 6.05 -13.91 -3.63
N PHE A 109 6.68 -12.82 -4.06
CA PHE A 109 6.17 -11.97 -5.15
C PHE A 109 6.17 -12.67 -6.52
N LYS A 110 6.97 -13.71 -6.74
CA LYS A 110 6.86 -14.57 -7.94
C LYS A 110 5.50 -15.25 -8.08
N LEU A 111 4.80 -15.45 -6.97
CA LEU A 111 3.45 -16.05 -6.99
C LEU A 111 2.41 -15.17 -7.70
N PHE A 112 2.69 -13.88 -7.91
CA PHE A 112 1.84 -13.02 -8.73
C PHE A 112 1.93 -13.29 -10.24
N ASP A 113 3.00 -13.98 -10.70
CA ASP A 113 3.16 -14.28 -12.13
C ASP A 113 1.91 -14.94 -12.74
N PRO A 114 1.52 -14.60 -13.97
CA PRO A 114 2.17 -13.67 -14.92
C PRO A 114 1.63 -12.23 -14.86
N ILE A 115 0.96 -11.81 -13.79
CA ILE A 115 0.33 -10.48 -13.70
C ILE A 115 1.40 -9.38 -13.64
N PRO A 116 1.32 -8.32 -14.47
CA PRO A 116 2.23 -7.19 -14.44
C PRO A 116 2.25 -6.53 -13.04
N ARG A 117 3.40 -6.06 -12.61
CA ARG A 117 3.60 -5.43 -11.30
C ARG A 117 4.38 -4.13 -11.41
N ALA A 118 3.91 -3.09 -10.74
CA ALA A 118 4.65 -1.87 -10.51
C ALA A 118 4.96 -1.73 -9.01
N VAL A 119 6.20 -1.40 -8.69
CA VAL A 119 6.75 -1.54 -7.33
C VAL A 119 7.51 -0.29 -6.93
N VAL A 120 7.29 0.20 -5.69
CA VAL A 120 8.15 1.18 -5.02
C VAL A 120 8.49 0.68 -3.63
N LEU A 121 9.57 1.17 -3.03
CA LEU A 121 9.93 0.84 -1.64
C LEU A 121 9.27 1.78 -0.64
N GLY A 122 9.01 1.25 0.56
CA GLY A 122 8.66 2.03 1.72
C GLY A 122 9.87 2.32 2.62
N ASN A 123 9.62 3.02 3.73
CA ASN A 123 10.68 3.38 4.64
C ASN A 123 11.27 2.17 5.37
N HIS A 124 10.46 1.15 5.69
CA HIS A 124 10.98 -0.07 6.31
C HIS A 124 11.90 -0.84 5.37
N ASP A 125 11.61 -0.87 4.08
CA ASP A 125 12.44 -1.50 3.08
C ASP A 125 13.76 -0.73 2.92
N ASN A 126 13.68 0.60 2.79
CA ASN A 126 14.85 1.48 2.67
C ASN A 126 15.78 1.40 3.88
N TRP A 127 15.23 1.24 5.10
CA TRP A 127 16.02 1.05 6.32
C TRP A 127 16.76 -0.30 6.38
N THR A 128 16.40 -1.22 5.49
CA THR A 128 17.03 -2.54 5.35
C THR A 128 17.90 -2.66 4.10
N ASP A 129 18.45 -1.55 3.59
CA ASP A 129 19.28 -1.46 2.39
C ASP A 129 18.46 -1.46 1.07
N GLY A 130 18.07 -0.24 0.65
CA GLY A 130 17.30 -0.02 -0.58
C GLY A 130 18.01 -0.52 -1.86
N ASP A 131 19.33 -0.41 -1.92
CA ASP A 131 20.12 -0.87 -3.09
C ASP A 131 20.07 -2.40 -3.23
N ALA A 132 20.11 -3.10 -2.11
CA ALA A 132 19.95 -4.56 -2.10
C ALA A 132 18.53 -4.99 -2.50
N TRP A 133 17.49 -4.21 -2.16
CA TRP A 133 16.14 -4.43 -2.67
C TRP A 133 16.07 -4.26 -4.20
N GLN A 134 16.69 -3.21 -4.71
CA GLN A 134 16.75 -2.97 -6.16
C GLN A 134 17.42 -4.14 -6.90
N ALA A 135 18.51 -4.68 -6.37
CA ALA A 135 19.19 -5.84 -6.94
C ALA A 135 18.30 -7.08 -6.96
N GLU A 136 17.57 -7.34 -5.88
CA GLU A 136 16.66 -8.50 -5.81
C GLU A 136 15.45 -8.36 -6.74
N PHE A 137 14.84 -7.18 -6.88
CA PHE A 137 13.75 -6.95 -7.84
C PHE A 137 14.20 -7.15 -9.28
N LYS A 138 15.42 -6.73 -9.62
CA LYS A 138 16.01 -6.98 -10.95
C LYS A 138 16.09 -8.47 -11.26
N ASN A 139 16.35 -9.33 -10.27
CA ASN A 139 16.37 -10.78 -10.43
C ASN A 139 14.96 -11.38 -10.69
N LEU A 140 13.89 -10.61 -10.50
CA LEU A 140 12.51 -10.99 -10.81
C LEU A 140 12.05 -10.55 -12.20
N ASP A 141 12.88 -9.83 -12.93
CA ASP A 141 12.48 -9.11 -14.14
C ASP A 141 11.33 -8.11 -13.86
N VAL A 142 11.35 -7.51 -12.68
CA VAL A 142 10.43 -6.46 -12.24
C VAL A 142 11.24 -5.22 -11.92
N ASP A 143 10.96 -4.15 -12.63
CA ASP A 143 11.62 -2.87 -12.36
C ASP A 143 11.05 -2.21 -11.12
N LEU A 144 11.95 -1.92 -10.18
CA LEU A 144 11.65 -1.04 -9.07
C LEU A 144 11.57 0.41 -9.58
N LEU A 145 10.43 1.05 -9.40
CA LEU A 145 10.14 2.39 -9.95
C LEU A 145 10.53 3.51 -8.96
N GLU A 146 11.69 3.40 -8.32
CA GLU A 146 12.18 4.50 -7.47
C GLU A 146 12.68 5.66 -8.33
N ASN A 147 11.87 6.74 -8.40
CA ASN A 147 12.12 7.93 -9.22
C ASN A 147 12.35 7.57 -10.69
N LYS A 148 11.50 6.69 -11.21
CA LYS A 148 11.52 6.20 -12.60
C LYS A 148 10.10 6.09 -13.14
N SER A 149 9.98 6.08 -14.46
CA SER A 149 8.75 5.77 -15.18
C SER A 149 8.95 4.55 -16.08
N GLN A 150 7.88 3.79 -16.27
CA GLN A 150 7.88 2.63 -17.16
C GLN A 150 6.55 2.56 -17.92
N ILE A 151 6.62 2.21 -19.19
CA ILE A 151 5.46 1.87 -20.00
C ILE A 151 5.20 0.38 -19.83
N MET A 152 4.01 0.03 -19.35
CA MET A 152 3.60 -1.36 -19.12
C MET A 152 2.43 -1.74 -20.01
N ASN A 153 2.42 -2.97 -20.52
CA ASN A 153 1.24 -3.53 -21.19
C ASN A 153 0.31 -4.15 -20.13
N VAL A 154 -0.85 -3.54 -19.95
CA VAL A 154 -1.88 -3.96 -18.99
C VAL A 154 -3.19 -4.19 -19.74
N ALA A 155 -3.73 -5.39 -19.70
CA ALA A 155 -4.94 -5.77 -20.44
C ALA A 155 -4.92 -5.40 -21.95
N GLY A 156 -3.73 -5.53 -22.59
CA GLY A 156 -3.54 -5.20 -24.00
C GLY A 156 -3.42 -3.69 -24.31
N ARG A 157 -3.28 -2.85 -23.29
CA ARG A 157 -3.10 -1.40 -23.41
C ARG A 157 -1.80 -0.94 -22.77
N GLN A 158 -1.17 0.05 -23.37
CA GLN A 158 0.01 0.69 -22.79
C GLN A 158 -0.43 1.73 -21.74
N ILE A 159 0.10 1.59 -20.55
CA ILE A 159 -0.10 2.51 -19.41
C ILE A 159 1.27 2.98 -18.95
N CYS A 160 1.41 4.28 -18.75
CA CYS A 160 2.62 4.85 -18.20
C CYS A 160 2.54 4.93 -16.68
N ILE A 161 3.41 4.21 -15.99
CA ILE A 161 3.47 4.17 -14.53
C ILE A 161 4.73 4.87 -14.06
N ARG A 162 4.57 5.88 -13.20
CA ARG A 162 5.65 6.60 -12.55
C ARG A 162 5.71 6.20 -11.08
N GLY A 163 6.89 5.87 -10.59
CA GLY A 163 7.13 5.61 -9.18
C GLY A 163 8.04 6.67 -8.56
N PHE A 164 7.72 7.09 -7.35
CA PHE A 164 8.59 7.95 -6.56
C PHE A 164 9.22 7.19 -5.41
N GLY A 165 10.46 7.54 -5.07
CA GLY A 165 11.08 7.14 -3.83
C GLY A 165 10.33 7.69 -2.61
N ASP A 166 10.42 7.01 -1.51
CA ASP A 166 9.66 7.34 -0.31
C ASP A 166 10.10 8.66 0.34
N ASN A 167 9.14 9.54 0.68
CA ASN A 167 9.39 10.82 1.34
C ASN A 167 9.88 10.65 2.78
N TRP A 168 9.37 9.67 3.52
CA TRP A 168 9.71 9.46 4.91
C TRP A 168 11.16 9.02 5.11
N SER A 169 11.71 8.24 4.17
CA SER A 169 13.13 7.84 4.14
C SER A 169 14.02 8.81 3.34
N HIS A 170 13.51 9.98 2.93
CA HIS A 170 14.23 11.00 2.16
C HIS A 170 14.76 10.50 0.81
N LYS A 171 14.04 9.59 0.16
CA LYS A 171 14.38 9.04 -1.17
C LYS A 171 13.59 9.70 -2.30
N PHE A 172 12.58 10.52 -1.99
CA PHE A 172 11.81 11.21 -3.01
C PHE A 172 12.68 12.12 -3.88
N LYS A 173 12.51 11.97 -5.19
CA LYS A 173 13.03 12.89 -6.20
C LYS A 173 11.99 13.05 -7.29
N TYR A 174 11.61 14.29 -7.58
CA TYR A 174 10.67 14.54 -8.66
C TYR A 174 11.28 14.16 -10.02
N ILE A 175 10.47 13.51 -10.83
CA ILE A 175 10.72 13.26 -12.26
C ILE A 175 9.43 13.50 -13.03
N ASP A 176 9.54 13.97 -14.26
CA ASP A 176 8.42 14.05 -15.18
C ASP A 176 8.11 12.67 -15.80
N TYR A 177 6.93 12.54 -16.39
CA TYR A 177 6.68 11.47 -17.33
C TYR A 177 7.50 11.71 -18.62
N PRO A 178 8.11 10.70 -19.20
CA PRO A 178 8.82 10.83 -20.46
C PRO A 178 7.85 11.16 -21.61
N ASP A 179 8.35 11.76 -22.68
CA ASP A 179 7.55 12.23 -23.82
C ASP A 179 6.74 11.10 -24.48
N GLU A 180 7.27 9.88 -24.46
CA GLU A 180 6.60 8.69 -25.00
C GLU A 180 5.27 8.38 -24.27
N CYS A 181 5.11 8.88 -23.05
CA CYS A 181 3.88 8.71 -22.26
C CYS A 181 2.79 9.74 -22.55
N LYS A 182 3.01 10.68 -23.49
CA LYS A 182 2.14 11.84 -23.68
C LYS A 182 0.67 11.45 -23.87
N ASP A 183 0.39 10.51 -24.75
CA ASP A 183 -0.97 10.09 -25.14
C ASP A 183 -1.40 8.78 -24.51
N MET A 184 -0.81 8.42 -23.36
CA MET A 184 -1.11 7.20 -22.62
C MET A 184 -1.83 7.54 -21.30
N PRO A 185 -2.66 6.62 -20.80
CA PRO A 185 -3.10 6.67 -19.41
C PRO A 185 -1.91 6.71 -18.47
N LYS A 186 -1.97 7.58 -17.45
CA LYS A 186 -0.87 7.81 -16.52
C LYS A 186 -1.30 7.56 -15.11
N LEU A 187 -0.48 6.85 -14.35
CA LEU A 187 -0.63 6.74 -12.89
C LEU A 187 0.71 6.85 -12.19
N THR A 188 0.68 7.35 -10.99
CA THR A 188 1.85 7.47 -10.10
C THR A 188 1.67 6.56 -8.90
N ILE A 189 2.74 5.91 -8.45
CA ILE A 189 2.80 5.21 -7.18
C ILE A 189 3.89 5.81 -6.29
N THR A 190 3.63 5.89 -5.00
CA THR A 190 4.60 6.31 -3.98
C THR A 190 4.27 5.60 -2.67
N HIS A 191 5.22 5.52 -1.74
CA HIS A 191 4.88 4.92 -0.45
C HIS A 191 4.14 5.93 0.44
N ASP A 192 4.77 7.07 0.77
CA ASP A 192 4.15 8.11 1.59
C ASP A 192 3.22 8.98 0.74
N PRO A 193 1.94 9.18 1.12
CA PRO A 193 1.02 10.08 0.42
C PRO A 193 1.51 11.53 0.35
N GLN A 194 2.47 11.96 1.17
CA GLN A 194 3.14 13.26 1.02
C GLN A 194 3.70 13.44 -0.40
N GLY A 195 4.20 12.36 -1.03
CA GLY A 195 4.73 12.41 -2.41
C GLY A 195 3.74 12.94 -3.43
N ALA A 196 2.44 12.75 -3.20
CA ALA A 196 1.40 13.29 -4.07
C ALA A 196 1.27 14.83 -3.97
N PHE A 197 1.79 15.44 -2.91
CA PHE A 197 1.70 16.89 -2.65
C PHE A 197 3.00 17.64 -2.93
N GLU A 198 4.03 16.93 -3.38
CA GLU A 198 5.28 17.56 -3.81
C GLU A 198 5.07 18.37 -5.09
N LEU A 199 5.91 19.40 -5.28
CA LEU A 199 5.80 20.32 -6.40
C LEU A 199 5.85 19.59 -7.74
N GLY A 200 4.89 19.85 -8.61
CA GLY A 200 4.79 19.24 -9.95
C GLY A 200 4.08 17.89 -9.99
N VAL A 201 3.69 17.30 -8.85
CA VAL A 201 2.96 16.04 -8.85
C VAL A 201 1.47 16.28 -9.02
N GLU A 202 0.92 15.82 -10.13
CA GLU A 202 -0.50 15.93 -10.50
C GLU A 202 -1.01 14.60 -11.08
N GLY A 203 -2.34 14.46 -11.23
CA GLY A 203 -3.00 13.30 -11.80
C GLY A 203 -3.33 12.21 -10.78
N LEU A 204 -3.37 10.96 -11.22
CA LEU A 204 -3.73 9.81 -10.40
C LEU A 204 -2.52 9.29 -9.61
N VAL A 205 -2.67 9.18 -8.29
CA VAL A 205 -1.62 8.71 -7.38
C VAL A 205 -2.16 7.63 -6.44
N PHE A 206 -1.38 6.56 -6.23
CA PHE A 206 -1.64 5.52 -5.23
C PHE A 206 -0.53 5.51 -4.18
N ALA A 207 -0.93 5.39 -2.90
CA ALA A 207 0.01 5.40 -1.77
C ALA A 207 -0.41 4.47 -0.62
N GLY A 208 0.49 4.29 0.35
CA GLY A 208 0.31 3.53 1.59
C GLY A 208 0.78 4.27 2.83
N HIS A 209 1.69 3.68 3.61
CA HIS A 209 2.45 4.25 4.73
C HIS A 209 1.64 4.59 5.99
N THR A 210 0.50 5.22 5.83
CA THR A 210 -0.24 5.83 6.94
C THR A 210 -1.05 4.85 7.77
N HIS A 211 -1.32 3.64 7.23
CA HIS A 211 -2.25 2.67 7.79
C HIS A 211 -3.64 3.26 8.13
N CYS A 212 -4.04 4.35 7.45
CA CYS A 212 -5.22 5.13 7.82
C CYS A 212 -5.16 5.64 9.28
N GLY A 213 -3.93 5.81 9.82
CA GLY A 213 -3.67 6.15 11.22
C GLY A 213 -3.72 4.98 12.19
N GLN A 214 -3.95 3.74 11.72
CA GLN A 214 -3.98 2.46 12.47
C GLN A 214 -4.90 2.46 13.71
N VAL A 215 -4.80 3.49 14.56
CA VAL A 215 -5.68 3.77 15.70
C VAL A 215 -6.37 5.10 15.46
N SER A 216 -7.63 5.02 15.05
CA SER A 216 -8.47 6.16 14.70
C SER A 216 -9.80 6.07 15.42
N PHE A 217 -10.20 7.14 16.12
CA PHE A 217 -11.45 7.19 16.85
C PHE A 217 -12.48 8.03 16.09
N PRO A 218 -13.78 7.71 16.24
CA PRO A 218 -14.83 8.57 15.74
C PRO A 218 -14.67 10.00 16.31
N ILE A 219 -14.92 11.02 15.49
CA ILE A 219 -14.83 12.46 15.84
C ILE A 219 -13.38 12.97 15.99
N ILE A 220 -12.52 12.28 16.76
CA ILE A 220 -11.13 12.68 17.00
C ILE A 220 -10.24 12.37 15.76
N GLY A 221 -10.58 11.28 15.07
CA GLY A 221 -9.77 10.74 13.96
C GLY A 221 -8.52 10.00 14.43
N PRO A 222 -7.51 9.87 13.56
CA PRO A 222 -6.29 9.16 13.87
C PRO A 222 -5.46 9.86 14.95
N LEU A 223 -4.95 9.08 15.92
CA LEU A 223 -4.12 9.60 17.01
C LEU A 223 -2.73 10.05 16.52
N LYS A 224 -2.17 9.31 15.57
CA LYS A 224 -0.85 9.58 14.99
C LYS A 224 -0.83 9.13 13.54
N VAL A 225 -0.24 9.95 12.68
CA VAL A 225 0.00 9.63 11.27
C VAL A 225 1.44 10.02 10.96
N PRO A 226 2.28 9.08 10.50
CA PRO A 226 3.67 9.36 10.15
C PRO A 226 3.79 9.92 8.72
N SER A 227 3.06 10.98 8.40
CA SER A 227 3.09 11.64 7.09
C SER A 227 2.83 13.13 7.25
N LYS A 228 3.38 13.94 6.35
CA LYS A 228 3.09 15.37 6.23
C LYS A 228 1.97 15.67 5.23
N ALA A 229 1.37 14.66 4.62
CA ALA A 229 0.20 14.83 3.77
C ALA A 229 -0.96 15.50 4.53
N PRO A 230 -1.83 16.27 3.85
CA PRO A 230 -3.03 16.82 4.47
C PRO A 230 -3.87 15.76 5.17
N ARG A 231 -4.42 16.08 6.34
CA ARG A 231 -5.13 15.11 7.19
C ARG A 231 -6.29 14.40 6.49
N GLN A 232 -6.95 15.05 5.54
CA GLN A 232 -8.01 14.48 4.72
C GLN A 232 -7.51 13.55 3.61
N ALA A 233 -6.21 13.52 3.35
CA ALA A 233 -5.56 12.78 2.27
C ALA A 233 -4.70 11.59 2.77
N ILE A 234 -4.94 11.15 4.00
CA ILE A 234 -4.14 10.05 4.60
C ILE A 234 -4.81 8.68 4.49
N CYS A 235 -6.02 8.58 3.97
CA CYS A 235 -6.77 7.34 3.91
C CYS A 235 -7.88 7.39 2.86
N GLY A 236 -7.98 6.35 2.04
CA GLY A 236 -9.01 6.22 1.02
C GLY A 236 -8.85 7.23 -0.11
N LEU A 237 -9.96 7.60 -0.74
CA LEU A 237 -9.97 8.47 -1.91
C LEU A 237 -9.99 9.94 -1.50
N TYR A 238 -9.00 10.68 -1.98
CA TYR A 238 -8.92 12.15 -1.92
C TYR A 238 -8.87 12.72 -3.33
N LYS A 239 -9.60 13.81 -3.57
CA LYS A 239 -9.60 14.55 -4.85
C LYS A 239 -9.49 16.04 -4.61
N ASP A 240 -8.67 16.70 -5.42
CA ASP A 240 -8.63 18.16 -5.54
C ASP A 240 -8.56 18.56 -7.03
N SER A 241 -8.33 19.83 -7.34
CA SER A 241 -8.25 20.32 -8.72
C SER A 241 -7.05 19.79 -9.51
N LYS A 242 -6.04 19.20 -8.84
CA LYS A 242 -4.79 18.73 -9.46
C LYS A 242 -4.66 17.24 -9.44
N ARG A 243 -5.28 16.54 -8.47
CA ARG A 243 -4.98 15.12 -8.25
C ARG A 243 -6.17 14.30 -7.77
N THR A 244 -6.13 13.04 -8.12
CA THR A 244 -6.90 11.96 -7.51
C THR A 244 -5.90 11.06 -6.78
N LEU A 245 -5.93 11.06 -5.44
CA LEU A 245 -5.05 10.23 -4.62
C LEU A 245 -5.87 9.16 -3.93
N PHE A 246 -5.40 7.91 -3.97
CA PHE A 246 -5.96 6.84 -3.15
C PHE A 246 -4.88 6.27 -2.23
N VAL A 247 -5.18 6.22 -0.92
CA VAL A 247 -4.27 5.73 0.11
C VAL A 247 -4.85 4.47 0.73
N THR A 248 -4.14 3.35 0.55
CA THR A 248 -4.53 2.06 1.16
C THR A 248 -4.36 2.07 2.67
N SER A 249 -5.20 1.32 3.38
CA SER A 249 -5.00 1.07 4.82
C SER A 249 -3.88 0.07 5.10
N GLY A 250 -3.46 -0.70 4.09
CA GLY A 250 -2.39 -1.67 4.18
C GLY A 250 -2.78 -3.01 4.82
N VAL A 251 -2.02 -4.03 4.46
CA VAL A 251 -2.26 -5.44 4.86
C VAL A 251 -1.77 -5.72 6.28
N GLY A 252 -0.59 -5.24 6.63
CA GLY A 252 0.04 -5.46 7.94
C GLY A 252 -0.33 -4.42 8.99
N TYR A 253 0.57 -4.24 9.93
CA TYR A 253 0.48 -3.21 10.98
C TYR A 253 1.87 -2.72 11.34
N SER A 254 1.97 -1.47 11.73
CA SER A 254 3.21 -0.90 12.27
C SER A 254 3.23 -1.00 13.79
N LEU A 255 4.40 -1.26 14.40
CA LEU A 255 4.67 -1.33 15.84
C LEU A 255 3.92 -2.43 16.59
N LEU A 256 2.62 -2.33 16.75
CA LEU A 256 1.77 -3.23 17.54
C LEU A 256 0.67 -3.83 16.67
N PRO A 257 0.28 -5.10 16.90
CA PRO A 257 -0.86 -5.73 16.24
C PRO A 257 -2.19 -5.16 16.80
N LEU A 258 -2.41 -3.88 16.53
CA LEU A 258 -3.55 -3.13 17.03
C LEU A 258 -4.12 -2.25 15.93
N ARG A 259 -5.39 -2.45 15.55
CA ARG A 259 -6.15 -1.58 14.67
C ARG A 259 -7.48 -1.21 15.32
N ILE A 260 -7.76 0.08 15.48
CA ILE A 260 -9.00 0.62 16.01
C ILE A 260 -9.55 1.62 15.00
N GLY A 261 -10.80 1.45 14.58
CA GLY A 261 -11.45 2.32 13.58
C GLY A 261 -10.89 2.21 12.16
N THR A 262 -9.91 1.34 11.95
CA THR A 262 -9.31 1.04 10.63
C THR A 262 -9.21 -0.47 10.46
N LYS A 263 -9.22 -0.95 9.22
CA LYS A 263 -9.12 -2.38 8.91
C LYS A 263 -7.84 -2.69 8.15
N SER A 264 -7.30 -3.88 8.35
CA SER A 264 -6.31 -4.46 7.46
C SER A 264 -7.00 -4.79 6.13
N ASN A 265 -6.49 -4.28 5.02
CA ASN A 265 -7.04 -4.56 3.69
C ASN A 265 -5.99 -4.54 2.58
N TRP A 266 -6.34 -5.19 1.49
CA TRP A 266 -5.84 -4.89 0.16
C TRP A 266 -6.99 -4.34 -0.68
N ASP A 267 -6.71 -3.55 -1.70
CA ASP A 267 -7.75 -2.86 -2.45
C ASP A 267 -7.87 -3.44 -3.86
N LEU A 268 -9.10 -3.79 -4.26
CA LEU A 268 -9.45 -4.17 -5.62
C LEU A 268 -10.12 -2.98 -6.29
N ILE A 269 -9.43 -2.36 -7.24
CA ILE A 269 -9.82 -1.09 -7.83
C ILE A 269 -10.27 -1.31 -9.26
N ASP A 270 -11.53 -1.03 -9.54
CA ASP A 270 -12.03 -0.86 -10.91
C ASP A 270 -11.65 0.56 -11.34
N LEU A 271 -10.60 0.67 -12.16
CA LEU A 271 -10.01 1.94 -12.59
C LEU A 271 -10.40 2.22 -14.03
N SER A 272 -11.06 3.37 -14.25
CA SER A 272 -11.35 3.91 -15.58
C SER A 272 -10.61 5.21 -15.83
N PHE A 273 -9.95 5.31 -16.99
CA PHE A 273 -9.36 6.52 -17.53
C PHE A 273 -10.27 7.17 -18.57
#